data_bef9ca51f8c8298f8907cc4bbc0b7f71
#
_entry.id   bef9ca51f8c8298f8907cc4bbc0b7f71
#
_cell.length_a   1.000
_cell.length_b   1.000
_cell.length_c   1.000
_cell.angle_alpha   90.00
_cell.angle_beta   90.00
_cell.angle_gamma   90.00
#
_symmetry.space_group_name_H-M   'P 1'
#
loop_
_entity.id
_entity.type
_entity.pdbx_description
1 polymer ?
#
loop_
_entity_poly.entity_id
_entity_poly.type
_entity_poly.pdbx_seq_one_letter_code
_entity_poly.pdbx_strand_id
1 'polypeptide(L)'
;MKLIKLISVIGAIGFLAGCASDIKQMRDVQPTGGTPFTQALTEEYRKFVVFEADEMNDWVDANYFSRKGLAAANGDIVLPEELGIWDLPPEKVDELASARGRLMRALDAGARDSNPQVAATAQARFDCWVEQTEEIFQDKDIAACRDEFLKAMEELEAKPVVGGTEPNRFIVLFDFDKSNINTDGQSVIDKVVAAAGKMGTVNISATGHADRSGSETYNMALSLKRADAVRAALIAGGLSGDAITVAGRGESEPAVPTPDGVKEPANRRVEIILQ
;
A
#
# COMPACT_ATOMS: atom_id res chain seq x y z
N MET A 1 -49.46 -35.21 16.41
CA MET A 1 -48.61 -35.53 15.23
C MET A 1 -47.57 -34.44 15.10
N LYS A 2 -46.29 -34.72 15.40
CA LYS A 2 -45.20 -33.81 15.37
C LYS A 2 -44.65 -33.70 13.94
N LEU A 3 -44.74 -32.52 13.30
CA LEU A 3 -44.00 -32.22 12.07
C LEU A 3 -42.64 -31.72 12.44
N ILE A 4 -41.63 -32.53 12.14
CA ILE A 4 -40.22 -32.34 12.44
C ILE A 4 -39.65 -31.32 11.48
N LYS A 5 -38.93 -30.37 12.08
CA LYS A 5 -38.09 -29.36 11.41
C LYS A 5 -36.98 -30.03 10.60
N LEU A 6 -37.06 -29.94 9.28
CA LEU A 6 -36.07 -30.46 8.34
C LEU A 6 -35.66 -29.37 7.33
N ILE A 7 -35.25 -28.17 7.83
CA ILE A 7 -34.87 -27.04 6.96
C ILE A 7 -33.59 -26.35 7.45
N SER A 8 -32.70 -27.01 8.18
CA SER A 8 -31.49 -26.35 8.67
C SER A 8 -30.16 -26.98 8.23
N VAL A 9 -30.14 -27.95 7.33
CA VAL A 9 -28.90 -28.63 6.92
C VAL A 9 -28.44 -28.26 5.50
N ILE A 10 -29.30 -27.70 4.67
CA ILE A 10 -28.97 -27.43 3.25
C ILE A 10 -28.18 -26.11 3.09
N GLY A 11 -28.32 -25.16 4.01
CA GLY A 11 -27.60 -23.88 3.93
C GLY A 11 -26.09 -23.96 4.28
N ALA A 12 -25.72 -24.84 5.20
CA ALA A 12 -24.32 -24.98 5.66
C ALA A 12 -23.44 -25.72 4.64
N ILE A 13 -24.03 -26.69 3.89
CA ILE A 13 -23.28 -27.46 2.89
C ILE A 13 -22.92 -26.60 1.65
N GLY A 14 -23.74 -25.63 1.30
CA GLY A 14 -23.47 -24.72 0.17
C GLY A 14 -22.31 -23.75 0.42
N PHE A 15 -22.15 -23.30 1.65
CA PHE A 15 -21.03 -22.38 2.02
C PHE A 15 -19.67 -23.10 2.04
N LEU A 16 -19.61 -24.31 2.58
CA LEU A 16 -18.39 -25.12 2.61
C LEU A 16 -17.94 -25.56 1.21
N ALA A 17 -18.88 -25.81 0.29
CA ALA A 17 -18.56 -26.20 -1.08
C ALA A 17 -17.94 -25.02 -1.89
N GLY A 18 -18.36 -23.78 -1.65
CA GLY A 18 -17.79 -22.58 -2.29
C GLY A 18 -16.34 -22.32 -1.81
N CYS A 19 -16.09 -22.35 -0.51
CA CYS A 19 -14.76 -22.12 0.07
C CYS A 19 -13.75 -23.18 -0.42
N ALA A 20 -14.11 -24.44 -0.45
CA ALA A 20 -13.24 -25.51 -0.96
C ALA A 20 -12.93 -25.36 -2.46
N SER A 21 -13.78 -24.68 -3.23
CA SER A 21 -13.60 -24.41 -4.65
C SER A 21 -12.49 -23.40 -4.91
N ASP A 22 -12.49 -22.26 -4.18
CA ASP A 22 -11.52 -21.16 -4.40
C ASP A 22 -10.10 -21.59 -3.98
N ILE A 23 -9.97 -22.26 -2.83
CA ILE A 23 -8.69 -22.81 -2.36
C ILE A 23 -8.14 -23.84 -3.36
N LYS A 24 -9.00 -24.76 -3.84
CA LYS A 24 -8.59 -25.75 -4.84
C LYS A 24 -8.14 -25.06 -6.14
N GLN A 25 -8.91 -24.09 -6.60
CA GLN A 25 -8.55 -23.33 -7.80
C GLN A 25 -7.23 -22.59 -7.62
N MET A 26 -7.00 -21.99 -6.45
CA MET A 26 -5.78 -21.25 -6.15
C MET A 26 -4.54 -22.14 -6.16
N ARG A 27 -4.65 -23.40 -5.72
CA ARG A 27 -3.54 -24.37 -5.78
C ARG A 27 -3.03 -24.61 -7.19
N ASP A 28 -3.94 -24.68 -8.16
CA ASP A 28 -3.67 -25.13 -9.52
C ASP A 28 -3.63 -23.97 -10.54
N VAL A 29 -4.02 -22.74 -10.14
CA VAL A 29 -4.14 -21.60 -11.07
C VAL A 29 -2.79 -21.27 -11.71
N GLN A 30 -2.83 -21.05 -13.03
CA GLN A 30 -1.73 -20.43 -13.75
C GLN A 30 -2.15 -19.01 -14.13
N PRO A 31 -1.31 -17.99 -13.91
CA PRO A 31 -1.62 -16.64 -14.35
C PRO A 31 -1.90 -16.59 -15.85
N THR A 32 -3.05 -16.04 -16.22
CA THR A 32 -3.47 -15.95 -17.63
C THR A 32 -3.26 -14.58 -18.25
N GLY A 33 -2.86 -13.60 -17.41
CA GLY A 33 -2.67 -12.20 -17.82
C GLY A 33 -1.90 -11.40 -16.79
N GLY A 34 -2.00 -10.08 -16.91
CA GLY A 34 -1.41 -9.14 -15.99
C GLY A 34 0.08 -8.85 -16.21
N THR A 35 0.66 -8.20 -15.22
CA THR A 35 2.06 -7.78 -15.18
C THR A 35 2.96 -8.84 -14.53
N PRO A 36 4.30 -8.76 -14.66
CA PRO A 36 5.21 -9.60 -13.87
C PRO A 36 4.95 -9.54 -12.37
N PHE A 37 4.50 -8.38 -11.86
CA PHE A 37 4.13 -8.21 -10.46
C PHE A 37 2.88 -9.04 -10.09
N THR A 38 1.78 -8.96 -10.85
CA THR A 38 0.55 -9.70 -10.53
C THR A 38 0.76 -11.20 -10.65
N GLN A 39 1.60 -11.65 -11.58
CA GLN A 39 1.98 -13.06 -11.71
C GLN A 39 2.79 -13.54 -10.50
N ALA A 40 3.78 -12.75 -10.06
CA ALA A 40 4.56 -13.04 -8.86
C ALA A 40 3.67 -13.02 -7.59
N LEU A 41 2.74 -12.06 -7.50
CA LEU A 41 1.81 -11.95 -6.38
C LEU A 41 0.87 -13.15 -6.29
N THR A 42 0.45 -13.71 -7.44
CA THR A 42 -0.32 -14.96 -7.49
C THR A 42 0.44 -16.10 -6.83
N GLU A 43 1.75 -16.24 -7.13
CA GLU A 43 2.57 -17.30 -6.54
C GLU A 43 2.76 -17.11 -5.02
N GLU A 44 2.93 -15.87 -4.57
CA GLU A 44 3.07 -15.58 -3.13
C GLU A 44 1.77 -15.88 -2.37
N TYR A 45 0.61 -15.46 -2.91
CA TYR A 45 -0.68 -15.82 -2.30
C TYR A 45 -0.97 -17.32 -2.36
N ARG A 46 -0.54 -18.05 -3.40
CA ARG A 46 -0.65 -19.51 -3.43
C ARG A 46 0.09 -20.16 -2.26
N LYS A 47 1.33 -19.73 -1.99
CA LYS A 47 2.11 -20.23 -0.85
C LYS A 47 1.40 -19.96 0.47
N PHE A 48 0.85 -18.76 0.62
CA PHE A 48 0.15 -18.36 1.82
C PHE A 48 -1.15 -19.17 2.00
N VAL A 49 -1.97 -19.31 0.97
CA VAL A 49 -3.20 -20.13 0.99
C VAL A 49 -2.91 -21.60 1.33
N VAL A 50 -1.83 -22.16 0.81
CA VAL A 50 -1.42 -23.54 1.14
C VAL A 50 -1.02 -23.65 2.61
N PHE A 51 -0.29 -22.66 3.13
CA PHE A 51 0.11 -22.61 4.53
C PHE A 51 -1.13 -22.55 5.45
N GLU A 52 -2.06 -21.62 5.20
CA GLU A 52 -3.29 -21.47 5.98
C GLU A 52 -4.16 -22.75 5.94
N ALA A 53 -4.38 -23.31 4.75
CA ALA A 53 -5.24 -24.47 4.60
C ALA A 53 -4.65 -25.77 5.16
N ASP A 54 -3.34 -26.01 4.98
CA ASP A 54 -2.73 -27.32 5.23
C ASP A 54 -1.97 -27.40 6.57
N GLU A 55 -1.36 -26.28 7.01
CA GLU A 55 -0.57 -26.26 8.24
C GLU A 55 -1.35 -25.63 9.39
N MET A 56 -2.04 -24.51 9.14
CA MET A 56 -2.83 -23.80 10.14
C MET A 56 -4.23 -24.39 10.31
N ASN A 57 -4.74 -25.10 9.28
CA ASN A 57 -6.13 -25.56 9.17
C ASN A 57 -7.16 -24.41 9.20
N ASP A 58 -6.73 -23.20 8.86
CA ASP A 58 -7.61 -22.06 8.69
C ASP A 58 -8.17 -21.96 7.27
N TRP A 59 -9.38 -22.49 7.10
CA TRP A 59 -10.08 -22.50 5.83
C TRP A 59 -10.76 -21.16 5.51
N VAL A 60 -10.95 -20.29 6.51
CA VAL A 60 -11.58 -18.99 6.34
C VAL A 60 -10.59 -18.04 5.68
N ASP A 61 -9.39 -17.94 6.26
CA ASP A 61 -8.34 -17.06 5.76
C ASP A 61 -7.69 -17.62 4.49
N ALA A 62 -7.51 -18.94 4.39
CA ALA A 62 -7.15 -19.59 3.13
C ALA A 62 -8.11 -19.23 2.00
N ASN A 63 -9.44 -19.19 2.25
CA ASN A 63 -10.42 -18.80 1.24
C ASN A 63 -10.39 -17.31 0.94
N TYR A 64 -10.19 -16.46 1.96
CA TYR A 64 -10.06 -15.02 1.79
C TYR A 64 -8.88 -14.68 0.86
N PHE A 65 -7.69 -15.19 1.15
CA PHE A 65 -6.49 -14.97 0.36
C PHE A 65 -6.51 -15.71 -0.99
N SER A 66 -7.27 -16.80 -1.12
CA SER A 66 -7.51 -17.42 -2.44
C SER A 66 -8.15 -16.44 -3.41
N ARG A 67 -9.13 -15.66 -2.98
CA ARG A 67 -9.78 -14.66 -3.85
C ARG A 67 -8.83 -13.56 -4.28
N LYS A 68 -7.96 -13.09 -3.38
CA LYS A 68 -6.91 -12.11 -3.72
C LYS A 68 -5.93 -12.69 -4.75
N GLY A 69 -5.48 -13.93 -4.52
CA GLY A 69 -4.56 -14.60 -5.44
C GLY A 69 -5.18 -14.87 -6.81
N LEU A 70 -6.45 -15.27 -6.88
CA LEU A 70 -7.17 -15.48 -8.14
C LEU A 70 -7.40 -14.17 -8.90
N ALA A 71 -7.68 -13.06 -8.19
CA ALA A 71 -7.75 -11.73 -8.79
C ALA A 71 -6.40 -11.32 -9.40
N ALA A 72 -5.30 -11.52 -8.67
CA ALA A 72 -3.94 -11.28 -9.18
C ALA A 72 -3.63 -12.16 -10.41
N ALA A 73 -4.08 -13.43 -10.42
CA ALA A 73 -3.90 -14.36 -11.54
C ALA A 73 -4.63 -13.90 -12.82
N ASN A 74 -5.74 -13.20 -12.67
CA ASN A 74 -6.47 -12.57 -13.77
C ASN A 74 -5.82 -11.25 -14.25
N GLY A 75 -4.82 -10.75 -13.52
CA GLY A 75 -4.15 -9.49 -13.81
C GLY A 75 -4.74 -8.27 -13.11
N ASP A 76 -5.68 -8.46 -12.19
CA ASP A 76 -6.27 -7.37 -11.42
C ASP A 76 -5.25 -6.76 -10.45
N ILE A 77 -5.39 -5.47 -10.19
CA ILE A 77 -4.59 -4.77 -9.18
C ILE A 77 -5.15 -5.12 -7.79
N VAL A 78 -4.39 -5.90 -7.04
CA VAL A 78 -4.69 -6.23 -5.64
C VAL A 78 -3.85 -5.34 -4.73
N LEU A 79 -4.49 -4.69 -3.76
CA LEU A 79 -3.81 -3.83 -2.78
C LEU A 79 -3.46 -4.59 -1.50
N PRO A 80 -2.42 -4.12 -0.75
CA PRO A 80 -2.12 -4.61 0.60
C PRO A 80 -3.31 -4.44 1.54
N GLU A 81 -3.44 -5.31 2.53
CA GLU A 81 -4.53 -5.31 3.50
C GLU A 81 -4.77 -3.94 4.15
N GLU A 82 -6.05 -3.62 4.34
CA GLU A 82 -6.48 -2.45 5.10
C GLU A 82 -6.67 -2.84 6.56
N LEU A 83 -5.96 -2.17 7.47
CA LEU A 83 -5.93 -2.55 8.88
C LEU A 83 -7.29 -2.42 9.58
N GLY A 84 -8.20 -1.59 9.06
CA GLY A 84 -9.49 -1.32 9.67
C GLY A 84 -10.52 -2.44 9.55
N ILE A 85 -10.25 -3.49 8.79
CA ILE A 85 -11.14 -4.66 8.64
C ILE A 85 -10.72 -5.85 9.52
N TRP A 86 -9.57 -5.73 10.21
CA TRP A 86 -8.98 -6.76 11.06
C TRP A 86 -9.11 -6.38 12.53
N ASP A 87 -9.35 -7.35 13.42
CA ASP A 87 -9.45 -7.13 14.88
C ASP A 87 -8.04 -7.15 15.52
N LEU A 88 -7.26 -6.13 15.19
CA LEU A 88 -5.86 -6.04 15.59
C LEU A 88 -5.69 -5.53 17.02
N PRO A 89 -4.72 -6.06 17.79
CA PRO A 89 -4.35 -5.51 19.08
C PRO A 89 -3.96 -4.02 18.94
N PRO A 90 -4.52 -3.12 19.77
CA PRO A 90 -4.30 -1.68 19.65
C PRO A 90 -2.80 -1.28 19.63
N GLU A 91 -1.96 -2.00 20.38
CA GLU A 91 -0.52 -1.77 20.45
C GLU A 91 0.24 -2.16 19.18
N LYS A 92 -0.38 -2.93 18.28
CA LYS A 92 0.21 -3.34 17.00
C LYS A 92 -0.18 -2.47 15.82
N VAL A 93 -1.28 -1.72 15.95
CA VAL A 93 -1.85 -0.92 14.85
C VAL A 93 -0.85 0.10 14.31
N ASP A 94 -0.12 0.82 15.19
CA ASP A 94 0.84 1.85 14.74
C ASP A 94 2.03 1.24 13.99
N GLU A 95 2.53 0.08 14.42
CA GLU A 95 3.61 -0.65 13.74
C GLU A 95 3.16 -1.10 12.34
N LEU A 96 2.00 -1.73 12.24
CA LEU A 96 1.42 -2.19 10.98
C LEU A 96 1.07 -1.03 10.04
N ALA A 97 0.54 0.07 10.56
CA ALA A 97 0.25 1.26 9.77
C ALA A 97 1.52 1.89 9.17
N SER A 98 2.60 1.93 9.97
CA SER A 98 3.91 2.38 9.49
C SER A 98 4.45 1.47 8.39
N ALA A 99 4.36 0.14 8.58
CA ALA A 99 4.79 -0.86 7.62
C ALA A 99 4.00 -0.77 6.31
N ARG A 100 2.66 -0.67 6.39
CA ARG A 100 1.79 -0.46 5.23
C ARG A 100 2.15 0.81 4.47
N GLY A 101 2.39 1.90 5.19
CA GLY A 101 2.79 3.16 4.58
C GLY A 101 4.13 3.05 3.83
N ARG A 102 5.11 2.33 4.37
CA ARG A 102 6.39 2.05 3.66
C ARG A 102 6.16 1.22 2.40
N LEU A 103 5.37 0.16 2.49
CA LEU A 103 5.04 -0.70 1.35
C LEU A 103 4.35 0.09 0.25
N MET A 104 3.28 0.83 0.57
CA MET A 104 2.55 1.63 -0.41
C MET A 104 3.47 2.62 -1.13
N ARG A 105 4.36 3.31 -0.39
CA ARG A 105 5.37 4.20 -1.01
C ARG A 105 6.25 3.48 -2.03
N ALA A 106 6.75 2.30 -1.70
CA ALA A 106 7.60 1.54 -2.61
C ALA A 106 6.82 1.10 -3.86
N LEU A 107 5.59 0.62 -3.68
CA LEU A 107 4.71 0.20 -4.78
C LEU A 107 4.34 1.37 -5.71
N ASP A 108 4.02 2.54 -5.14
CA ASP A 108 3.67 3.76 -5.88
C ASP A 108 4.88 4.40 -6.55
N ALA A 109 6.08 4.22 -5.97
CA ALA A 109 7.34 4.62 -6.58
C ALA A 109 7.79 3.68 -7.73
N GLY A 110 6.97 2.70 -8.13
CA GLY A 110 7.19 1.83 -9.28
C GLY A 110 7.92 0.52 -8.98
N ALA A 111 7.93 0.08 -7.71
CA ALA A 111 8.52 -1.22 -7.36
C ALA A 111 7.83 -2.40 -8.07
N ARG A 112 6.54 -2.25 -8.43
CA ARG A 112 5.79 -3.24 -9.21
C ARG A 112 6.42 -3.52 -10.58
N ASP A 113 7.08 -2.51 -11.17
CA ASP A 113 7.69 -2.60 -12.49
C ASP A 113 9.21 -2.86 -12.38
N SER A 114 9.88 -2.18 -11.47
CA SER A 114 11.35 -2.23 -11.34
C SER A 114 11.87 -3.46 -10.60
N ASN A 115 11.08 -4.01 -9.67
CA ASN A 115 11.43 -5.20 -8.89
C ASN A 115 10.17 -6.03 -8.54
N PRO A 116 9.45 -6.54 -9.56
CA PRO A 116 8.11 -7.12 -9.41
C PRO A 116 8.06 -8.29 -8.43
N GLN A 117 9.09 -9.14 -8.41
CA GLN A 117 9.14 -10.30 -7.52
C GLN A 117 9.25 -9.88 -6.05
N VAL A 118 10.17 -8.96 -5.74
CA VAL A 118 10.38 -8.51 -4.36
C VAL A 118 9.19 -7.67 -3.89
N ALA A 119 8.60 -6.87 -4.76
CA ALA A 119 7.39 -6.10 -4.46
C ALA A 119 6.20 -7.02 -4.14
N ALA A 120 6.03 -8.12 -4.89
CA ALA A 120 5.00 -9.11 -4.63
C ALA A 120 5.23 -9.85 -3.30
N THR A 121 6.48 -10.24 -3.02
CA THR A 121 6.84 -10.83 -1.73
C THR A 121 6.57 -9.87 -0.59
N ALA A 122 6.98 -8.60 -0.69
CA ALA A 122 6.72 -7.59 0.33
C ALA A 122 5.22 -7.45 0.62
N GLN A 123 4.39 -7.37 -0.43
CA GLN A 123 2.95 -7.26 -0.25
C GLN A 123 2.35 -8.50 0.42
N ALA A 124 2.65 -9.68 -0.07
CA ALA A 124 2.10 -10.92 0.48
C ALA A 124 2.56 -11.17 1.93
N ARG A 125 3.81 -10.82 2.27
CA ARG A 125 4.32 -10.94 3.64
C ARG A 125 3.74 -9.89 4.58
N PHE A 126 3.43 -8.71 4.09
CA PHE A 126 2.68 -7.72 4.86
C PHE A 126 1.26 -8.23 5.18
N ASP A 127 0.56 -8.76 4.19
CA ASP A 127 -0.79 -9.29 4.35
C ASP A 127 -0.81 -10.48 5.34
N CYS A 128 0.16 -11.39 5.23
CA CYS A 128 0.41 -12.46 6.19
C CYS A 128 0.65 -11.91 7.62
N TRP A 129 1.48 -10.87 7.76
CA TRP A 129 1.77 -10.28 9.07
C TRP A 129 0.53 -9.63 9.70
N VAL A 130 -0.34 -9.00 8.92
CA VAL A 130 -1.60 -8.43 9.40
C VAL A 130 -2.51 -9.54 9.91
N GLU A 131 -2.75 -10.57 9.13
CA GLU A 131 -3.62 -11.69 9.44
C GLU A 131 -3.11 -12.45 10.68
N GLN A 132 -1.84 -12.88 10.70
CA GLN A 132 -1.27 -13.58 11.84
C GLN A 132 -1.27 -12.74 13.13
N THR A 133 -1.25 -11.39 13.02
CA THR A 133 -1.35 -10.49 14.18
C THR A 133 -2.76 -10.47 14.77
N GLU A 134 -3.81 -10.69 13.99
CA GLU A 134 -5.18 -10.82 14.49
C GLU A 134 -5.34 -12.05 15.38
N GLU A 135 -4.68 -13.16 15.04
CA GLU A 135 -4.78 -14.43 15.77
C GLU A 135 -4.07 -14.46 17.14
N ILE A 136 -3.21 -13.49 17.45
CA ILE A 136 -2.58 -13.16 18.76
C ILE A 136 -1.63 -14.23 19.36
N PHE A 137 -1.82 -15.53 19.10
CA PHE A 137 -1.10 -16.60 19.81
C PHE A 137 -0.02 -17.30 18.99
N GLN A 138 0.31 -16.79 17.81
CA GLN A 138 1.25 -17.40 16.88
C GLN A 138 2.53 -16.56 16.72
N ASP A 139 3.19 -16.22 17.83
CA ASP A 139 4.38 -15.35 17.86
C ASP A 139 5.44 -15.69 16.80
N LYS A 140 5.60 -16.98 16.46
CA LYS A 140 6.60 -17.42 15.48
C LYS A 140 6.19 -17.10 14.05
N ASP A 141 4.91 -17.26 13.73
CA ASP A 141 4.38 -17.04 12.40
C ASP A 141 4.24 -15.55 12.13
N ILE A 142 3.80 -14.76 13.14
CA ILE A 142 3.86 -13.31 13.15
C ILE A 142 5.29 -12.83 12.86
N ALA A 143 6.28 -13.37 13.59
CA ALA A 143 7.67 -12.99 13.41
C ALA A 143 8.21 -13.38 12.03
N ALA A 144 7.87 -14.55 11.51
CA ALA A 144 8.30 -14.99 10.18
C ALA A 144 7.77 -14.08 9.07
N CYS A 145 6.46 -13.78 9.05
CA CYS A 145 5.86 -12.88 8.06
C CYS A 145 6.45 -11.47 8.16
N ARG A 146 6.60 -10.94 9.38
CA ARG A 146 7.21 -9.63 9.62
C ARG A 146 8.66 -9.56 9.15
N ASP A 147 9.49 -10.54 9.49
CA ASP A 147 10.91 -10.52 9.17
C ASP A 147 11.13 -10.67 7.65
N GLU A 148 10.34 -11.51 6.97
CA GLU A 148 10.35 -11.62 5.51
C GLU A 148 9.85 -10.34 4.83
N PHE A 149 8.84 -9.67 5.37
CA PHE A 149 8.41 -8.36 4.93
C PHE A 149 9.52 -7.32 5.05
N LEU A 150 10.16 -7.22 6.24
CA LEU A 150 11.21 -6.26 6.49
C LEU A 150 12.41 -6.47 5.55
N LYS A 151 12.78 -7.74 5.31
CA LYS A 151 13.85 -8.09 4.36
C LYS A 151 13.50 -7.68 2.93
N ALA A 152 12.28 -7.93 2.49
CA ALA A 152 11.83 -7.51 1.16
C ALA A 152 11.82 -5.98 1.03
N MET A 153 11.37 -5.28 2.08
CA MET A 153 11.39 -3.82 2.12
C MET A 153 12.81 -3.25 2.09
N GLU A 154 13.75 -3.85 2.82
CA GLU A 154 15.17 -3.46 2.76
C GLU A 154 15.70 -3.56 1.33
N GLU A 155 15.38 -4.62 0.58
CA GLU A 155 15.80 -4.75 -0.81
C GLU A 155 15.13 -3.73 -1.73
N LEU A 156 13.85 -3.42 -1.52
CA LEU A 156 13.13 -2.40 -2.29
C LEU A 156 13.68 -0.99 -2.04
N GLU A 157 14.02 -0.68 -0.78
CA GLU A 157 14.52 0.63 -0.37
C GLU A 157 16.02 0.80 -0.65
N ALA A 158 16.83 -0.27 -0.65
CA ALA A 158 18.27 -0.23 -0.95
C ALA A 158 18.55 0.06 -2.43
N LYS A 159 17.65 -0.33 -3.33
CA LYS A 159 17.71 0.07 -4.74
C LYS A 159 17.03 1.42 -4.87
N PRO A 160 17.70 2.44 -5.43
CA PRO A 160 16.97 3.65 -5.80
C PRO A 160 15.82 3.19 -6.69
N VAL A 161 14.58 3.38 -6.25
CA VAL A 161 13.40 3.03 -7.05
C VAL A 161 13.41 3.94 -8.27
N VAL A 162 13.96 3.44 -9.36
CA VAL A 162 13.89 4.05 -10.68
C VAL A 162 12.55 3.64 -11.26
N GLY A 163 11.49 4.33 -10.84
CA GLY A 163 10.17 3.91 -11.27
C GLY A 163 9.02 4.79 -10.81
N GLY A 164 9.11 6.08 -11.06
CA GLY A 164 7.94 6.81 -11.56
C GLY A 164 8.08 6.78 -13.07
N THR A 165 7.05 6.52 -13.80
CA THR A 165 6.99 6.59 -15.26
C THR A 165 7.24 7.99 -15.82
N GLU A 166 7.64 8.93 -14.95
CA GLU A 166 8.11 10.26 -15.26
C GLU A 166 9.45 10.47 -14.53
N PRO A 167 10.58 10.56 -15.24
CA PRO A 167 11.91 10.75 -14.63
C PRO A 167 12.03 12.02 -13.77
N ASN A 168 11.00 12.84 -13.75
CA ASN A 168 10.95 14.15 -13.14
C ASN A 168 9.85 14.28 -12.07
N ARG A 169 9.27 13.19 -11.57
CA ARG A 169 8.22 13.22 -10.53
C ARG A 169 8.77 12.72 -9.19
N PHE A 170 8.50 13.49 -8.13
CA PHE A 170 8.93 13.20 -6.75
C PHE A 170 7.75 13.34 -5.80
N ILE A 171 7.75 12.60 -4.70
CA ILE A 171 6.67 12.60 -3.71
C ILE A 171 7.26 12.86 -2.32
N VAL A 172 6.77 13.91 -1.65
CA VAL A 172 7.06 14.20 -0.23
C VAL A 172 5.84 13.82 0.59
N LEU A 173 6.01 12.96 1.58
CA LEU A 173 4.94 12.53 2.48
C LEU A 173 4.94 13.34 3.78
N PHE A 174 3.77 13.43 4.39
CA PHE A 174 3.55 14.20 5.61
C PHE A 174 2.88 13.37 6.69
N ASP A 175 3.29 13.62 7.93
CA ASP A 175 2.60 13.09 9.11
C ASP A 175 1.14 13.58 9.17
N PHE A 176 0.36 12.85 9.95
CA PHE A 176 -1.04 13.20 10.18
C PHE A 176 -1.15 14.62 10.77
N ASP A 177 -2.01 15.41 10.16
CA ASP A 177 -2.32 16.80 10.57
C ASP A 177 -1.09 17.74 10.59
N LYS A 178 -0.02 17.39 9.87
CA LYS A 178 1.20 18.21 9.78
C LYS A 178 1.49 18.70 8.37
N SER A 179 2.19 19.83 8.29
CA SER A 179 2.75 20.41 7.06
C SER A 179 4.27 20.65 7.15
N ASN A 180 4.92 20.27 8.26
CA ASN A 180 6.37 20.31 8.37
C ASN A 180 6.99 19.12 7.62
N ILE A 181 8.07 19.37 6.91
CA ILE A 181 8.87 18.34 6.22
C ILE A 181 9.69 17.60 7.28
N ASN A 182 9.58 16.27 7.32
CA ASN A 182 10.40 15.41 8.16
C ASN A 182 11.74 15.05 7.46
N THR A 183 12.56 14.23 8.09
CA THR A 183 13.89 13.84 7.58
C THR A 183 13.80 13.13 6.22
N ASP A 184 12.80 12.26 6.04
CA ASP A 184 12.59 11.53 4.78
C ASP A 184 12.16 12.50 3.68
N GLY A 185 11.22 13.41 3.99
CA GLY A 185 10.83 14.48 3.08
C GLY A 185 11.98 15.38 2.68
N GLN A 186 12.88 15.72 3.61
CA GLN A 186 14.09 16.49 3.29
C GLN A 186 15.00 15.75 2.31
N SER A 187 15.16 14.43 2.48
CA SER A 187 15.93 13.61 1.53
C SER A 187 15.34 13.64 0.12
N VAL A 188 14.01 13.74 -0.01
CA VAL A 188 13.35 13.90 -1.32
C VAL A 188 13.63 15.30 -1.89
N ILE A 189 13.53 16.36 -1.07
CA ILE A 189 13.87 17.73 -1.49
C ILE A 189 15.29 17.80 -2.05
N ASP A 190 16.26 17.20 -1.37
CA ASP A 190 17.67 17.20 -1.80
C ASP A 190 17.84 16.50 -3.17
N LYS A 191 17.08 15.41 -3.41
CA LYS A 191 17.04 14.73 -4.72
C LYS A 191 16.43 15.61 -5.81
N VAL A 192 15.36 16.35 -5.52
CA VAL A 192 14.73 17.29 -6.45
C VAL A 192 15.71 18.39 -6.84
N VAL A 193 16.39 18.99 -5.87
CA VAL A 193 17.39 20.04 -6.10
C VAL A 193 18.54 19.51 -6.99
N ALA A 194 19.03 18.31 -6.69
CA ALA A 194 20.09 17.67 -7.48
C ALA A 194 19.63 17.33 -8.92
N ALA A 195 18.39 16.92 -9.09
CA ALA A 195 17.81 16.62 -10.42
C ALA A 195 17.62 17.91 -11.24
N ALA A 196 17.02 18.94 -10.64
CA ALA A 196 16.83 20.25 -11.27
C ALA A 196 18.16 20.88 -11.71
N GLY A 197 19.20 20.76 -10.87
CA GLY A 197 20.54 21.25 -11.21
C GLY A 197 21.19 20.58 -12.44
N LYS A 198 20.78 19.35 -12.76
CA LYS A 198 21.24 18.63 -13.97
C LYS A 198 20.44 19.01 -15.22
N MET A 199 19.20 19.48 -15.06
CA MET A 199 18.33 19.86 -16.16
C MET A 199 18.55 21.29 -16.67
N GLY A 200 19.22 22.14 -15.88
CA GLY A 200 19.41 23.56 -16.19
C GLY A 200 18.16 24.39 -15.86
N THR A 201 17.55 25.05 -16.84
CA THR A 201 16.30 25.80 -16.60
C THR A 201 15.14 24.82 -16.51
N VAL A 202 14.40 24.82 -15.39
CA VAL A 202 13.30 23.91 -15.12
C VAL A 202 12.14 24.66 -14.47
N ASN A 203 10.92 24.37 -14.92
CA ASN A 203 9.72 24.73 -14.20
C ASN A 203 9.33 23.62 -13.24
N ILE A 204 8.87 23.97 -12.05
CA ILE A 204 8.54 23.00 -10.99
C ILE A 204 7.09 23.21 -10.58
N SER A 205 6.31 22.16 -10.58
CA SER A 205 4.99 22.16 -9.95
C SER A 205 5.02 21.36 -8.66
N ALA A 206 4.46 21.92 -7.58
CA ALA A 206 4.30 21.25 -6.29
C ALA A 206 2.81 21.23 -5.93
N THR A 207 2.20 20.04 -6.01
CA THR A 207 0.76 19.84 -5.74
C THR A 207 0.56 19.10 -4.43
N GLY A 208 -0.09 19.75 -3.47
CA GLY A 208 -0.37 19.18 -2.16
C GLY A 208 -1.71 18.45 -2.09
N HIS A 209 -1.74 17.38 -1.30
CA HIS A 209 -2.91 16.54 -1.05
C HIS A 209 -3.08 16.26 0.45
N ALA A 210 -4.29 15.87 0.82
CA ALA A 210 -4.64 15.44 2.16
C ALA A 210 -5.40 14.10 2.12
N ASP A 211 -5.42 13.37 3.23
CA ASP A 211 -6.34 12.26 3.39
C ASP A 211 -7.77 12.76 3.69
N ARG A 212 -8.73 11.85 3.72
CA ARG A 212 -10.17 12.17 3.90
C ARG A 212 -10.61 12.22 5.37
N SER A 213 -9.68 12.40 6.31
CA SER A 213 -9.97 12.38 7.75
C SER A 213 -10.47 13.71 8.33
N GLY A 214 -10.46 14.79 7.55
CA GLY A 214 -10.92 16.12 7.94
C GLY A 214 -12.07 16.63 7.07
N SER A 215 -12.50 17.88 7.29
CA SER A 215 -13.43 18.51 6.36
C SER A 215 -12.71 18.91 5.07
N GLU A 216 -13.44 18.92 3.94
CA GLU A 216 -12.91 19.32 2.64
C GLU A 216 -12.20 20.70 2.68
N THR A 217 -12.84 21.69 3.34
CA THR A 217 -12.26 23.03 3.52
C THR A 217 -10.96 23.00 4.31
N TYR A 218 -10.90 22.21 5.38
CA TYR A 218 -9.69 22.03 6.18
C TYR A 218 -8.58 21.34 5.36
N ASN A 219 -8.92 20.25 4.68
CA ASN A 219 -7.98 19.48 3.86
C ASN A 219 -7.46 20.29 2.67
N MET A 220 -8.28 21.14 2.07
CA MET A 220 -7.83 22.09 1.06
C MET A 220 -6.76 23.06 1.60
N ALA A 221 -7.00 23.67 2.75
CA ALA A 221 -6.03 24.55 3.37
C ALA A 221 -4.75 23.84 3.82
N LEU A 222 -4.86 22.62 4.36
CA LEU A 222 -3.72 21.81 4.79
C LEU A 222 -2.85 21.36 3.61
N SER A 223 -3.48 20.95 2.52
CA SER A 223 -2.78 20.55 1.29
C SER A 223 -1.97 21.70 0.69
N LEU A 224 -2.53 22.92 0.68
CA LEU A 224 -1.79 24.10 0.23
C LEU A 224 -0.61 24.42 1.15
N LYS A 225 -0.80 24.38 2.49
CA LYS A 225 0.30 24.58 3.45
C LYS A 225 1.45 23.58 3.25
N ARG A 226 1.15 22.34 2.89
CA ARG A 226 2.17 21.33 2.55
C ARG A 226 2.93 21.70 1.29
N ALA A 227 2.23 22.12 0.23
CA ALA A 227 2.86 22.56 -1.00
C ALA A 227 3.74 23.80 -0.79
N ASP A 228 3.31 24.75 0.04
CA ASP A 228 4.10 25.95 0.41
C ASP A 228 5.36 25.57 1.21
N ALA A 229 5.27 24.59 2.12
CA ALA A 229 6.42 24.10 2.86
C ALA A 229 7.47 23.45 1.93
N VAL A 230 7.02 22.68 0.94
CA VAL A 230 7.89 22.10 -0.09
C VAL A 230 8.53 23.22 -0.92
N ARG A 231 7.76 24.22 -1.38
CA ARG A 231 8.31 25.37 -2.10
C ARG A 231 9.40 26.09 -1.30
N ALA A 232 9.16 26.35 -0.04
CA ALA A 232 10.14 26.98 0.84
C ALA A 232 11.43 26.17 0.97
N ALA A 233 11.31 24.83 1.11
CA ALA A 233 12.48 23.95 1.20
C ALA A 233 13.27 23.87 -0.12
N LEU A 234 12.58 23.86 -1.27
CA LEU A 234 13.23 23.90 -2.59
C LEU A 234 14.00 25.21 -2.81
N ILE A 235 13.42 26.34 -2.39
CA ILE A 235 14.09 27.65 -2.45
C ILE A 235 15.31 27.67 -1.52
N ALA A 236 15.19 27.14 -0.30
CA ALA A 236 16.32 26.99 0.62
C ALA A 236 17.44 26.11 0.05
N GLY A 237 17.07 25.11 -0.79
CA GLY A 237 18.00 24.28 -1.56
C GLY A 237 18.63 24.97 -2.78
N GLY A 238 18.30 26.25 -3.05
CA GLY A 238 18.92 27.05 -4.10
C GLY A 238 18.13 27.14 -5.41
N LEU A 239 16.88 26.64 -5.47
CA LEU A 239 16.05 26.76 -6.66
C LEU A 239 15.32 28.13 -6.70
N SER A 240 15.09 28.66 -7.91
CA SER A 240 14.38 29.94 -8.07
C SER A 240 12.93 29.83 -7.67
N GLY A 241 12.45 30.71 -6.80
CA GLY A 241 11.05 30.78 -6.40
C GLY A 241 10.10 31.08 -7.54
N ASP A 242 10.56 31.77 -8.60
CA ASP A 242 9.78 32.11 -9.79
C ASP A 242 9.56 30.90 -10.70
N ALA A 243 10.39 29.86 -10.56
CA ALA A 243 10.26 28.61 -11.30
C ALA A 243 9.31 27.61 -10.61
N ILE A 244 8.81 27.92 -9.39
CA ILE A 244 8.04 26.96 -8.58
C ILE A 244 6.59 27.44 -8.45
N THR A 245 5.66 26.68 -9.01
CA THR A 245 4.22 26.85 -8.83
C THR A 245 3.69 25.89 -7.76
N VAL A 246 2.73 26.36 -6.96
CA VAL A 246 2.09 25.54 -5.92
C VAL A 246 0.58 25.43 -6.12
N ALA A 247 0.02 24.28 -5.78
CA ALA A 247 -1.42 24.06 -5.76
C ALA A 247 -1.80 23.16 -4.58
N GLY A 248 -2.99 23.39 -4.00
CA GLY A 248 -3.64 22.47 -3.08
C GLY A 248 -4.79 21.77 -3.78
N ARG A 249 -4.97 20.47 -3.54
CA ARG A 249 -6.08 19.65 -4.04
C ARG A 249 -6.96 19.10 -2.91
N GLY A 250 -6.58 19.36 -1.64
CA GLY A 250 -7.30 18.77 -0.52
C GLY A 250 -7.31 17.26 -0.65
N GLU A 251 -8.49 16.68 -0.46
CA GLU A 251 -8.76 15.25 -0.55
C GLU A 251 -9.37 14.80 -1.90
N SER A 252 -9.49 15.71 -2.88
CA SER A 252 -10.22 15.46 -4.13
C SER A 252 -9.50 14.50 -5.08
N GLU A 253 -8.18 14.38 -4.97
CA GLU A 253 -7.34 13.56 -5.83
C GLU A 253 -6.51 12.58 -4.96
N PRO A 254 -7.16 11.55 -4.36
CA PRO A 254 -6.46 10.60 -3.50
C PRO A 254 -5.56 9.67 -4.33
N ALA A 255 -4.33 9.40 -3.84
CA ALA A 255 -3.47 8.36 -4.39
C ALA A 255 -4.06 6.98 -4.10
N VAL A 256 -4.65 6.82 -2.92
CA VAL A 256 -5.37 5.61 -2.50
C VAL A 256 -6.82 6.00 -2.24
N PRO A 257 -7.79 5.47 -2.99
CA PRO A 257 -9.21 5.69 -2.71
C PRO A 257 -9.59 5.21 -1.30
N THR A 258 -10.18 6.08 -0.50
CA THR A 258 -10.65 5.75 0.85
C THR A 258 -12.06 6.31 1.08
N PRO A 259 -12.86 5.69 1.96
CA PRO A 259 -14.08 6.31 2.47
C PRO A 259 -13.79 7.64 3.17
N ASP A 260 -14.85 8.42 3.38
CA ASP A 260 -14.78 9.67 4.15
C ASP A 260 -14.42 9.41 5.61
N GLY A 261 -13.63 10.30 6.23
CA GLY A 261 -13.17 10.15 7.60
C GLY A 261 -11.95 9.24 7.80
N VAL A 262 -11.47 8.57 6.75
CA VAL A 262 -10.34 7.62 6.85
C VAL A 262 -9.00 8.34 6.75
N LYS A 263 -8.08 7.98 7.66
CA LYS A 263 -6.67 8.43 7.66
C LYS A 263 -5.85 7.52 6.74
N GLU A 264 -5.33 8.07 5.65
CA GLU A 264 -4.48 7.34 4.71
C GLU A 264 -3.13 8.06 4.51
N PRO A 265 -2.01 7.49 4.97
CA PRO A 265 -0.68 8.10 4.84
C PRO A 265 -0.29 8.46 3.41
N ALA A 266 -0.60 7.61 2.43
CA ALA A 266 -0.25 7.83 1.03
C ALA A 266 -0.99 9.04 0.41
N ASN A 267 -2.14 9.41 0.96
CA ASN A 267 -2.90 10.58 0.54
C ASN A 267 -2.33 11.90 1.11
N ARG A 268 -1.53 11.84 2.18
CA ARG A 268 -0.90 13.00 2.82
C ARG A 268 0.44 13.32 2.14
N ARG A 269 0.39 13.85 0.93
CA ARG A 269 1.58 14.01 0.09
C ARG A 269 1.65 15.37 -0.62
N VAL A 270 2.84 15.71 -1.08
CA VAL A 270 3.06 16.71 -2.13
C VAL A 270 3.75 16.03 -3.30
N GLU A 271 3.16 16.15 -4.48
CA GLU A 271 3.76 15.73 -5.73
C GLU A 271 4.55 16.88 -6.34
N ILE A 272 5.80 16.61 -6.70
CA ILE A 272 6.70 17.57 -7.34
C ILE A 272 7.02 17.07 -8.73
N ILE A 273 6.79 17.88 -9.76
CA ILE A 273 7.12 17.54 -11.15
C ILE A 273 8.08 18.60 -11.68
N LEU A 274 9.22 18.15 -12.23
CA LEU A 274 10.17 18.98 -12.96
C LEU A 274 9.83 18.95 -14.45
N GLN A 275 9.70 20.14 -15.07
CA GLN A 275 9.28 20.30 -16.48
C GLN A 275 10.27 21.14 -17.28
#